data_455163002a4586ef10c8987070b8eec6
#
_entry.id   455163002a4586ef10c8987070b8eec6
#
_cell.length_a   1.000
_cell.length_b   1.000
_cell.length_c   1.000
_cell.angle_alpha   90.00
_cell.angle_beta   90.00
_cell.angle_gamma   90.00
#
_symmetry.space_group_name_H-M   'P 1'
#
loop_
_entity.id
_entity.type
_entity.pdbx_description
1 polymer ?
#
loop_
_entity_poly.entity_id
_entity_poly.type
_entity_poly.pdbx_seq_one_letter_code
_entity_poly.pdbx_strand_id
1 'polypeptide(L)'
;MTSHQFLPGRTRRTAVAAVATLTALGLLTACGYGSSKSEDKAAPAAASSAGGAKLSADTVKIGYFANLTHGTPLVGLKEGLIQKELGATQVKTQIFNAGPAEIEALNAGSIDIGWIGPSPAINGYTKSNGEALKIIGGSASGGVRLVVNPDKIKSVDDLKGKKIATPQIGNTQDVALLSFLAGKGWKVDANSGAGDVSVVRSDNKVTPDAYKSGSIDGAWVPEPTASKLVTLGAKELLNEKSLWPDNKFVITNIIVSQKFLKEHPDVVEAVLRGSVNTNAYIKANPAKAKEAANAAIKEAAGNALEPAVLDPAWADIEFIDDPLAVTLQKEADNAVTAGLLKKPSLNGIYDLTLLNKVLKAKSQAAVADAGLGTK
;
A
#
# COMPACT_ATOMS: atom_id res chain seq x y z
N MET A 1 -2.89 37.04 49.32
CA MET A 1 -2.03 38.20 49.17
C MET A 1 -1.03 37.86 48.08
N THR A 2 -1.06 38.33 46.90
CA THR A 2 -1.42 39.55 46.22
C THR A 2 -1.87 39.27 44.78
N SER A 3 -2.98 39.88 44.43
CA SER A 3 -3.59 39.99 43.12
C SER A 3 -2.88 41.00 42.23
N HIS A 4 -2.82 40.79 40.91
CA HIS A 4 -2.83 41.85 39.88
C HIS A 4 -3.45 41.22 38.64
N GLN A 5 -4.65 41.48 38.32
CA GLN A 5 -5.43 42.54 37.64
C GLN A 5 -5.06 42.71 36.16
N PHE A 6 -6.11 42.48 35.40
CA PHE A 6 -6.39 42.74 33.98
C PHE A 6 -6.15 44.19 33.53
N LEU A 7 -5.87 44.40 32.25
CA LEU A 7 -6.49 45.43 31.42
C LEU A 7 -6.39 45.15 29.91
N PRO A 8 -7.42 45.49 29.10
CA PRO A 8 -7.52 45.25 27.67
C PRO A 8 -7.24 46.52 26.85
N GLY A 9 -6.78 46.38 25.64
CA GLY A 9 -6.56 47.47 24.68
C GLY A 9 -6.86 47.04 23.25
N ARG A 10 -7.96 47.40 22.80
CA ARG A 10 -8.48 48.41 21.87
C ARG A 10 -8.15 48.15 20.39
N THR A 11 -9.22 47.82 19.71
CA THR A 11 -9.58 47.96 18.29
C THR A 11 -9.03 49.19 17.56
N ARG A 12 -8.58 48.98 16.30
CA ARG A 12 -8.70 50.00 15.24
C ARG A 12 -9.14 49.33 13.94
N ARG A 13 -10.39 49.69 13.57
CA ARG A 13 -10.94 49.59 12.22
C ARG A 13 -10.40 50.74 11.40
N THR A 14 -10.04 50.49 10.16
CA THR A 14 -10.08 51.50 9.08
C THR A 14 -10.59 50.81 7.79
N ALA A 15 -11.72 51.33 7.36
CA ALA A 15 -12.30 51.11 6.05
C ALA A 15 -11.88 52.25 5.11
N VAL A 16 -12.13 52.11 3.83
CA VAL A 16 -12.18 53.07 2.70
C VAL A 16 -11.44 52.46 1.49
N ALA A 17 -11.87 52.46 0.25
CA ALA A 17 -13.12 52.73 -0.46
C ALA A 17 -12.92 52.20 -1.91
N ALA A 18 -14.01 51.96 -2.58
CA ALA A 18 -14.13 51.56 -3.96
C ALA A 18 -13.79 52.71 -4.93
N VAL A 19 -13.22 52.38 -6.11
CA VAL A 19 -13.40 53.19 -7.31
C VAL A 19 -13.61 52.24 -8.49
N ALA A 20 -14.81 52.36 -9.09
CA ALA A 20 -15.19 51.82 -10.36
C ALA A 20 -14.88 52.82 -11.47
N THR A 21 -14.42 52.36 -12.61
CA THR A 21 -14.54 53.13 -13.89
C THR A 21 -14.76 52.19 -15.06
N LEU A 22 -15.92 52.33 -15.66
CA LEU A 22 -16.33 51.88 -16.99
C LEU A 22 -15.75 52.78 -18.09
N THR A 23 -15.46 52.20 -19.28
CA THR A 23 -15.71 52.77 -20.65
C THR A 23 -15.25 51.74 -21.64
N ALA A 24 -16.07 51.19 -22.47
CA ALA A 24 -16.88 51.52 -23.64
C ALA A 24 -16.15 51.38 -24.98
N LEU A 25 -16.71 50.50 -25.79
CA LEU A 25 -16.90 50.36 -27.23
C LEU A 25 -15.90 51.02 -28.22
N GLY A 26 -15.59 50.19 -29.27
CA GLY A 26 -15.05 50.64 -30.55
C GLY A 26 -15.04 49.54 -31.60
N LEU A 27 -16.14 49.40 -32.35
CA LEU A 27 -16.23 48.70 -33.64
C LEU A 27 -15.64 49.60 -34.73
N LEU A 28 -14.81 49.07 -35.61
CA LEU A 28 -14.69 49.57 -36.99
C LEU A 28 -14.16 48.48 -37.93
N THR A 29 -14.94 48.20 -38.93
CA THR A 29 -14.72 47.44 -40.16
C THR A 29 -13.76 48.15 -41.10
N ALA A 30 -12.88 47.41 -41.81
CA ALA A 30 -12.40 47.81 -43.13
C ALA A 30 -11.95 46.60 -43.95
N CYS A 31 -12.52 46.43 -45.12
CA CYS A 31 -12.14 45.55 -46.19
C CYS A 31 -10.83 46.04 -46.86
N GLY A 32 -9.99 45.13 -47.31
CA GLY A 32 -8.82 45.38 -48.13
C GLY A 32 -8.33 44.15 -48.87
N TYR A 33 -8.47 44.10 -50.12
CA TYR A 33 -8.17 43.12 -51.17
C TYR A 33 -6.65 42.97 -51.37
N GLY A 34 -6.15 41.73 -51.58
CA GLY A 34 -4.78 41.51 -52.02
C GLY A 34 -4.33 40.04 -51.96
N SER A 35 -4.33 39.37 -53.12
CA SER A 35 -3.85 38.00 -53.32
C SER A 35 -2.37 37.87 -53.19
N SER A 36 -1.88 36.84 -52.47
CA SER A 36 -0.64 36.10 -52.76
C SER A 36 -0.66 34.73 -52.11
N LYS A 37 -0.38 33.72 -52.92
CA LYS A 37 -0.24 32.30 -52.53
C LYS A 37 0.88 32.15 -51.54
N SER A 38 0.62 31.46 -50.43
CA SER A 38 1.63 30.84 -49.57
C SER A 38 1.13 29.49 -49.10
N GLU A 39 2.00 28.53 -49.20
CA GLU A 39 1.81 27.09 -48.98
C GLU A 39 1.22 26.76 -47.62
N ASP A 40 0.18 25.94 -47.61
CA ASP A 40 -0.40 25.30 -46.46
C ASP A 40 0.64 24.36 -45.77
N LYS A 41 1.25 24.82 -44.69
CA LYS A 41 1.78 23.93 -43.69
C LYS A 41 0.60 23.53 -42.79
N ALA A 42 0.16 22.29 -42.96
CA ALA A 42 -0.81 21.65 -42.10
C ALA A 42 -0.27 21.68 -40.64
N ALA A 43 -1.01 22.36 -39.76
CA ALA A 43 -0.82 22.23 -38.31
C ALA A 43 -1.03 20.77 -37.92
N PRO A 44 -0.23 20.23 -37.00
CA PRO A 44 -0.44 18.87 -36.54
C PRO A 44 -1.83 18.78 -35.91
N ALA A 45 -2.64 17.87 -36.43
CA ALA A 45 -3.93 17.53 -35.87
C ALA A 45 -3.75 17.21 -34.41
N ALA A 46 -4.41 17.94 -33.53
CA ALA A 46 -4.57 17.61 -32.16
C ALA A 46 -5.10 16.17 -32.10
N ALA A 47 -4.31 15.27 -31.52
CA ALA A 47 -4.74 13.90 -31.29
C ALA A 47 -6.03 13.97 -30.46
N SER A 48 -7.14 13.62 -31.09
CA SER A 48 -8.40 13.46 -30.39
C SER A 48 -8.18 12.37 -29.37
N SER A 49 -8.13 12.74 -28.09
CA SER A 49 -8.26 11.82 -26.97
C SER A 49 -9.56 11.05 -27.21
N ALA A 50 -9.44 9.74 -27.46
CA ALA A 50 -10.59 8.85 -27.47
C ALA A 50 -11.29 9.04 -26.12
N GLY A 51 -12.42 9.71 -26.09
CA GLY A 51 -13.22 9.97 -24.92
C GLY A 51 -13.77 8.66 -24.41
N GLY A 52 -13.06 8.00 -23.49
CA GLY A 52 -13.63 6.96 -22.65
C GLY A 52 -14.80 7.55 -21.87
N ALA A 53 -15.89 6.79 -21.73
CA ALA A 53 -17.02 7.21 -20.92
C ALA A 53 -16.54 7.67 -19.53
N LYS A 54 -17.09 8.79 -19.05
CA LYS A 54 -16.79 9.31 -17.71
C LYS A 54 -17.14 8.23 -16.69
N LEU A 55 -16.19 7.93 -15.80
CA LEU A 55 -16.41 6.98 -14.70
C LEU A 55 -17.37 7.57 -13.67
N SER A 56 -18.00 6.69 -12.89
CA SER A 56 -19.10 7.04 -11.96
C SER A 56 -18.67 7.88 -10.76
N ALA A 57 -17.37 7.96 -10.44
CA ALA A 57 -16.85 8.83 -9.39
C ALA A 57 -15.86 9.86 -9.94
N ASP A 58 -15.91 11.09 -9.41
CA ASP A 58 -14.96 12.15 -9.75
C ASP A 58 -13.61 11.99 -9.01
N THR A 59 -13.58 11.21 -7.92
CA THR A 59 -12.38 10.98 -7.11
C THR A 59 -12.37 9.56 -6.57
N VAL A 60 -11.20 8.93 -6.53
CA VAL A 60 -10.92 7.69 -5.80
C VAL A 60 -9.81 7.93 -4.78
N LYS A 61 -10.02 7.48 -3.54
CA LYS A 61 -9.06 7.63 -2.44
C LYS A 61 -8.34 6.30 -2.21
N ILE A 62 -7.02 6.31 -2.38
CA ILE A 62 -6.16 5.12 -2.38
C ILE A 62 -5.22 5.12 -1.18
N GLY A 63 -5.24 4.02 -0.40
CA GLY A 63 -4.30 3.74 0.69
C GLY A 63 -3.17 2.80 0.26
N TYR A 64 -1.95 3.02 0.76
CA TYR A 64 -0.82 2.11 0.57
C TYR A 64 0.32 2.43 1.53
N PHE A 65 1.39 1.60 1.56
CA PHE A 65 2.59 1.85 2.35
C PHE A 65 3.78 2.25 1.48
N ALA A 66 4.64 3.11 2.02
CA ALA A 66 5.90 3.49 1.38
C ALA A 66 6.98 2.42 1.64
N ASN A 67 6.71 1.16 1.25
CA ASN A 67 7.68 0.07 1.28
C ASN A 67 7.63 -0.76 -0.01
N LEU A 68 8.67 -1.56 -0.27
CA LEU A 68 8.82 -2.23 -1.56
C LEU A 68 7.82 -3.36 -1.80
N THR A 69 7.22 -3.96 -0.77
CA THR A 69 6.12 -4.93 -0.92
C THR A 69 4.84 -4.28 -1.48
N HIS A 70 4.78 -2.93 -1.49
CA HIS A 70 3.74 -2.13 -2.17
C HIS A 70 4.25 -1.54 -3.50
N GLY A 71 5.19 -2.23 -4.17
CA GLY A 71 5.79 -1.75 -5.42
C GLY A 71 4.76 -1.48 -6.52
N THR A 72 3.68 -2.27 -6.61
CA THR A 72 2.62 -2.04 -7.59
C THR A 72 1.99 -0.63 -7.47
N PRO A 73 1.42 -0.20 -6.33
CA PRO A 73 0.89 1.16 -6.22
C PRO A 73 1.98 2.23 -6.31
N LEU A 74 3.20 1.99 -5.77
CA LEU A 74 4.30 2.94 -5.88
C LEU A 74 4.66 3.24 -7.34
N VAL A 75 4.87 2.19 -8.16
CA VAL A 75 5.19 2.32 -9.59
C VAL A 75 3.98 2.82 -10.37
N GLY A 76 2.80 2.23 -10.13
CA GLY A 76 1.59 2.54 -10.91
C GLY A 76 1.11 3.98 -10.76
N LEU A 77 1.26 4.56 -9.57
CA LEU A 77 0.95 5.96 -9.31
C LEU A 77 2.05 6.87 -9.86
N LYS A 78 3.33 6.52 -9.64
CA LYS A 78 4.47 7.32 -10.07
C LYS A 78 4.57 7.43 -11.61
N GLU A 79 4.36 6.32 -12.31
CA GLU A 79 4.38 6.24 -13.77
C GLU A 79 3.03 6.62 -14.42
N GLY A 80 2.03 6.99 -13.60
CA GLY A 80 0.71 7.39 -14.09
C GLY A 80 -0.11 6.25 -14.70
N LEU A 81 0.29 4.98 -14.51
CA LEU A 81 -0.37 3.81 -15.11
C LEU A 81 -1.79 3.60 -14.54
N ILE A 82 -1.98 3.86 -13.24
CA ILE A 82 -3.29 3.83 -12.60
C ILE A 82 -4.13 5.02 -13.04
N GLN A 83 -3.56 6.24 -13.03
CA GLN A 83 -4.28 7.44 -13.44
C GLN A 83 -4.74 7.39 -14.91
N LYS A 84 -3.95 6.78 -15.78
CA LYS A 84 -4.30 6.60 -17.19
C LYS A 84 -5.60 5.82 -17.38
N GLU A 85 -5.83 4.78 -16.60
CA GLU A 85 -7.05 3.96 -16.66
C GLU A 85 -8.26 4.67 -16.04
N LEU A 86 -8.02 5.56 -15.09
CA LEU A 86 -9.04 6.35 -14.41
C LEU A 86 -9.50 7.58 -15.23
N GLY A 87 -8.75 7.97 -16.26
CA GLY A 87 -9.08 9.13 -17.09
C GLY A 87 -9.23 10.41 -16.26
N ALA A 88 -10.45 11.00 -16.23
CA ALA A 88 -10.75 12.23 -15.51
C ALA A 88 -10.96 12.05 -14.00
N THR A 89 -11.16 10.82 -13.51
CA THR A 89 -11.29 10.53 -12.09
C THR A 89 -9.97 10.80 -11.37
N GLN A 90 -9.98 11.71 -10.39
CA GLN A 90 -8.79 12.11 -9.64
C GLN A 90 -8.39 11.06 -8.62
N VAL A 91 -7.11 10.77 -8.51
CA VAL A 91 -6.55 9.95 -7.44
C VAL A 91 -6.14 10.83 -6.27
N LYS A 92 -6.64 10.52 -5.06
CA LYS A 92 -6.12 11.04 -3.80
C LYS A 92 -5.46 9.91 -3.03
N THR A 93 -4.25 10.11 -2.56
CA THR A 93 -3.47 9.07 -1.90
C THR A 93 -3.31 9.36 -0.41
N GLN A 94 -3.28 8.28 0.38
CA GLN A 94 -2.90 8.32 1.80
C GLN A 94 -1.89 7.21 2.07
N ILE A 95 -0.78 7.58 2.71
CA ILE A 95 0.31 6.65 3.04
C ILE A 95 0.18 6.24 4.49
N PHE A 96 0.26 4.92 4.74
CA PHE A 96 0.19 4.32 6.06
C PHE A 96 1.52 3.66 6.43
N ASN A 97 1.74 3.45 7.74
CA ASN A 97 2.90 2.74 8.26
C ASN A 97 2.59 1.27 8.57
N ALA A 98 1.30 0.92 8.78
CA ALA A 98 0.86 -0.44 9.08
C ALA A 98 -0.64 -0.64 8.79
N GLY A 99 -1.03 -1.91 8.62
CA GLY A 99 -2.36 -2.29 8.17
C GLY A 99 -3.53 -1.93 9.09
N PRO A 100 -3.44 -2.08 10.43
CA PRO A 100 -4.56 -1.71 11.30
C PRO A 100 -5.02 -0.26 11.12
N ALA A 101 -4.09 0.69 10.97
CA ALA A 101 -4.43 2.10 10.72
C ALA A 101 -5.09 2.31 9.34
N GLU A 102 -4.70 1.53 8.33
CA GLU A 102 -5.33 1.57 7.00
C GLU A 102 -6.76 1.02 7.04
N ILE A 103 -7.03 -0.06 7.80
CA ILE A 103 -8.39 -0.58 8.01
C ILE A 103 -9.28 0.45 8.71
N GLU A 104 -8.77 1.17 9.71
CA GLU A 104 -9.50 2.26 10.36
C GLU A 104 -9.86 3.37 9.37
N ALA A 105 -8.93 3.75 8.48
CA ALA A 105 -9.17 4.75 7.44
C ALA A 105 -10.20 4.28 6.40
N LEU A 106 -10.18 2.99 6.01
CA LEU A 106 -11.17 2.40 5.13
C LEU A 106 -12.58 2.44 5.76
N ASN A 107 -12.69 2.02 7.03
CA ASN A 107 -13.95 2.02 7.77
C ASN A 107 -14.51 3.43 7.98
N ALA A 108 -13.64 4.43 8.14
CA ALA A 108 -14.01 5.83 8.25
C ALA A 108 -14.35 6.49 6.89
N GLY A 109 -14.18 5.78 5.76
CA GLY A 109 -14.35 6.32 4.41
C GLY A 109 -13.28 7.37 4.03
N SER A 110 -12.15 7.37 4.74
CA SER A 110 -10.99 8.21 4.40
C SER A 110 -10.23 7.67 3.18
N ILE A 111 -10.30 6.36 2.92
CA ILE A 111 -9.88 5.70 1.70
C ILE A 111 -11.01 4.80 1.17
N ASP A 112 -10.99 4.54 -0.13
CA ASP A 112 -11.96 3.70 -0.84
C ASP A 112 -11.36 2.34 -1.23
N ILE A 113 -10.10 2.34 -1.66
CA ILE A 113 -9.30 1.20 -2.08
C ILE A 113 -7.97 1.23 -1.34
N GLY A 114 -7.44 0.07 -0.95
CA GLY A 114 -6.16 -0.03 -0.25
C GLY A 114 -5.29 -1.17 -0.76
N TRP A 115 -3.98 -1.01 -0.68
CA TRP A 115 -2.99 -2.07 -0.80
C TRP A 115 -2.51 -2.45 0.59
N ILE A 116 -2.77 -3.67 1.05
CA ILE A 116 -2.61 -4.03 2.46
C ILE A 116 -2.17 -5.49 2.63
N GLY A 117 -1.54 -5.79 3.75
CA GLY A 117 -1.21 -7.17 4.12
C GLY A 117 -2.44 -8.04 4.43
N PRO A 118 -2.32 -9.39 4.31
CA PRO A 118 -3.45 -10.30 4.50
C PRO A 118 -4.02 -10.28 5.94
N SER A 119 -3.17 -10.27 6.96
CA SER A 119 -3.65 -10.33 8.36
C SER A 119 -4.53 -9.14 8.75
N PRO A 120 -4.19 -7.87 8.48
CA PRO A 120 -5.10 -6.75 8.73
C PRO A 120 -6.36 -6.80 7.86
N ALA A 121 -6.29 -7.28 6.59
CA ALA A 121 -7.48 -7.47 5.76
C ALA A 121 -8.45 -8.51 6.37
N ILE A 122 -7.94 -9.67 6.80
CA ILE A 122 -8.69 -10.71 7.51
C ILE A 122 -9.33 -10.14 8.78
N ASN A 123 -8.56 -9.39 9.57
CA ASN A 123 -9.04 -8.82 10.83
C ASN A 123 -10.16 -7.78 10.59
N GLY A 124 -9.99 -6.88 9.62
CA GLY A 124 -10.99 -5.91 9.22
C GLY A 124 -12.29 -6.56 8.73
N TYR A 125 -12.16 -7.57 7.87
CA TYR A 125 -13.30 -8.37 7.39
C TYR A 125 -14.03 -9.06 8.54
N THR A 126 -13.30 -9.77 9.40
CA THR A 126 -13.88 -10.55 10.50
C THR A 126 -14.55 -9.66 11.54
N LYS A 127 -13.90 -8.56 11.96
CA LYS A 127 -14.47 -7.66 12.97
C LYS A 127 -15.72 -6.92 12.49
N SER A 128 -15.88 -6.73 11.19
CA SER A 128 -17.08 -6.15 10.59
C SER A 128 -18.15 -7.17 10.23
N ASN A 129 -18.01 -8.43 10.65
CA ASN A 129 -18.90 -9.53 10.22
C ASN A 129 -19.01 -9.67 8.70
N GLY A 130 -17.92 -9.36 7.99
CA GLY A 130 -17.84 -9.47 6.55
C GLY A 130 -18.34 -8.24 5.77
N GLU A 131 -18.68 -7.12 6.44
CA GLU A 131 -19.34 -5.97 5.81
C GLU A 131 -18.39 -4.86 5.37
N ALA A 132 -17.17 -4.75 5.95
CA ALA A 132 -16.29 -3.61 5.70
C ALA A 132 -15.67 -3.61 4.30
N LEU A 133 -15.13 -4.75 3.87
CA LEU A 133 -14.27 -4.81 2.69
C LEU A 133 -14.45 -6.10 1.87
N LYS A 134 -13.89 -6.08 0.66
CA LYS A 134 -13.55 -7.26 -0.14
C LYS A 134 -12.08 -7.21 -0.54
N ILE A 135 -11.45 -8.39 -0.65
CA ILE A 135 -10.19 -8.55 -1.36
C ILE A 135 -10.52 -8.73 -2.84
N ILE A 136 -9.98 -7.87 -3.69
CA ILE A 136 -10.31 -7.81 -5.12
C ILE A 136 -9.15 -8.16 -6.03
N GLY A 137 -7.95 -8.39 -5.48
CA GLY A 137 -6.77 -8.79 -6.24
C GLY A 137 -5.54 -8.97 -5.37
N GLY A 138 -4.50 -9.56 -5.96
CA GLY A 138 -3.15 -9.62 -5.42
C GLY A 138 -2.31 -8.41 -5.84
N SER A 139 -1.15 -8.27 -5.23
CA SER A 139 -0.17 -7.25 -5.60
C SER A 139 1.27 -7.75 -5.46
N ALA A 140 1.60 -8.42 -4.36
CA ALA A 140 2.96 -8.92 -4.14
C ALA A 140 2.98 -10.20 -3.31
N SER A 141 4.02 -11.02 -3.56
CA SER A 141 4.39 -12.23 -2.82
C SER A 141 5.83 -12.12 -2.34
N GLY A 142 6.16 -12.63 -1.16
CA GLY A 142 7.51 -12.64 -0.59
C GLY A 142 7.92 -11.30 0.03
N GLY A 143 9.23 -11.03 0.08
CA GLY A 143 9.76 -9.78 0.62
C GLY A 143 9.60 -9.63 2.14
N VAL A 144 9.67 -10.73 2.90
CA VAL A 144 9.63 -10.73 4.36
C VAL A 144 10.69 -11.64 4.93
N ARG A 145 11.47 -11.16 5.89
CA ARG A 145 12.55 -11.91 6.50
C ARG A 145 12.61 -11.70 8.02
N LEU A 146 13.03 -12.75 8.73
CA LEU A 146 13.56 -12.65 10.08
C LEU A 146 15.07 -12.42 9.96
N VAL A 147 15.51 -11.21 10.32
CA VAL A 147 16.91 -10.81 10.33
C VAL A 147 17.35 -10.56 11.78
N VAL A 148 18.56 -10.98 12.14
CA VAL A 148 19.03 -11.02 13.53
C VAL A 148 20.48 -10.54 13.65
N ASN A 149 20.85 -10.14 14.88
CA ASN A 149 22.25 -9.92 15.24
C ASN A 149 22.99 -11.26 15.30
N PRO A 150 23.96 -11.51 14.39
CA PRO A 150 24.66 -12.80 14.30
C PRO A 150 25.57 -13.11 15.49
N ASP A 151 25.94 -12.11 16.28
CA ASP A 151 26.75 -12.33 17.50
C ASP A 151 25.90 -12.87 18.66
N LYS A 152 24.57 -12.63 18.62
CA LYS A 152 23.64 -13.02 19.67
C LYS A 152 22.74 -14.19 19.29
N ILE A 153 22.49 -14.40 17.99
CA ILE A 153 21.52 -15.37 17.46
C ILE A 153 22.15 -16.05 16.25
N LYS A 154 22.39 -17.36 16.35
CA LYS A 154 22.98 -18.19 15.30
C LYS A 154 21.99 -19.23 14.76
N SER A 155 20.97 -19.55 15.54
CA SER A 155 19.92 -20.51 15.25
C SER A 155 18.57 -20.02 15.74
N VAL A 156 17.50 -20.68 15.31
CA VAL A 156 16.14 -20.37 15.80
C VAL A 156 16.02 -20.51 17.32
N ASP A 157 16.72 -21.49 17.91
CA ASP A 157 16.62 -21.75 19.34
C ASP A 157 17.25 -20.62 20.19
N ASP A 158 18.18 -19.88 19.61
CA ASP A 158 18.81 -18.71 20.27
C ASP A 158 17.85 -17.51 20.39
N LEU A 159 16.67 -17.56 19.77
CA LEU A 159 15.64 -16.51 19.90
C LEU A 159 15.08 -16.40 21.32
N LYS A 160 15.18 -17.48 22.15
CA LYS A 160 14.72 -17.45 23.55
C LYS A 160 15.45 -16.37 24.32
N GLY A 161 14.69 -15.57 25.08
CA GLY A 161 15.21 -14.45 25.84
C GLY A 161 15.66 -13.23 25.03
N LYS A 162 15.48 -13.24 23.69
CA LYS A 162 15.84 -12.12 22.81
C LYS A 162 14.65 -11.21 22.54
N LYS A 163 14.97 -10.02 22.07
CA LYS A 163 14.02 -8.99 21.68
C LYS A 163 13.92 -8.94 20.16
N ILE A 164 12.79 -9.38 19.61
CA ILE A 164 12.55 -9.41 18.16
C ILE A 164 11.45 -8.41 17.81
N ALA A 165 11.75 -7.49 16.91
CA ALA A 165 10.80 -6.47 16.49
C ALA A 165 9.84 -6.97 15.41
N THR A 166 8.61 -6.43 15.44
CA THR A 166 7.60 -6.50 14.37
C THR A 166 6.98 -5.12 14.18
N PRO A 167 6.35 -4.80 13.01
CA PRO A 167 5.88 -3.44 12.74
C PRO A 167 4.83 -2.91 13.72
N GLN A 168 3.73 -3.63 13.87
CA GLN A 168 2.61 -3.25 14.74
C GLN A 168 1.84 -4.50 15.15
N ILE A 169 1.17 -4.45 16.32
CA ILE A 169 0.30 -5.53 16.77
C ILE A 169 -0.77 -5.86 15.73
N GLY A 170 -0.90 -7.13 15.37
CA GLY A 170 -1.86 -7.62 14.38
C GLY A 170 -1.49 -7.30 12.92
N ASN A 171 -0.33 -6.71 12.66
CA ASN A 171 0.21 -6.63 11.30
C ASN A 171 0.67 -8.02 10.84
N THR A 172 0.82 -8.24 9.53
CA THR A 172 1.14 -9.57 8.97
C THR A 172 2.39 -10.17 9.59
N GLN A 173 3.48 -9.39 9.75
CA GLN A 173 4.73 -9.87 10.34
C GLN A 173 4.62 -10.15 11.85
N ASP A 174 3.74 -9.46 12.56
CA ASP A 174 3.49 -9.71 13.97
C ASP A 174 2.76 -11.05 14.17
N VAL A 175 1.75 -11.30 13.34
CA VAL A 175 1.03 -12.58 13.28
C VAL A 175 1.99 -13.72 12.91
N ALA A 176 2.82 -13.52 11.88
CA ALA A 176 3.78 -14.50 11.41
C ALA A 176 4.78 -14.90 12.52
N LEU A 177 5.41 -13.92 13.19
CA LEU A 177 6.34 -14.20 14.29
C LEU A 177 5.65 -14.91 15.45
N LEU A 178 4.53 -14.41 15.95
CA LEU A 178 3.81 -15.00 17.08
C LEU A 178 3.35 -16.44 16.78
N SER A 179 2.81 -16.68 15.59
CA SER A 179 2.42 -18.01 15.15
C SER A 179 3.63 -18.95 15.02
N PHE A 180 4.75 -18.46 14.46
CA PHE A 180 5.99 -19.23 14.38
C PHE A 180 6.51 -19.63 15.74
N LEU A 181 6.53 -18.73 16.72
CA LEU A 181 6.95 -19.00 18.11
C LEU A 181 6.01 -19.99 18.80
N ALA A 182 4.71 -19.83 18.63
CA ALA A 182 3.71 -20.76 19.17
C ALA A 182 3.85 -22.17 18.56
N GLY A 183 4.16 -22.27 17.25
CA GLY A 183 4.46 -23.53 16.57
C GLY A 183 5.72 -24.25 17.11
N LYS A 184 6.64 -23.50 17.73
CA LYS A 184 7.78 -24.07 18.49
C LYS A 184 7.44 -24.47 19.93
N GLY A 185 6.19 -24.28 20.35
CA GLY A 185 5.75 -24.51 21.72
C GLY A 185 6.18 -23.41 22.71
N TRP A 186 6.60 -22.24 22.20
CA TRP A 186 7.03 -21.12 23.02
C TRP A 186 5.86 -20.21 23.35
N LYS A 187 5.86 -19.66 24.56
CA LYS A 187 4.76 -18.82 25.05
C LYS A 187 5.13 -17.35 24.91
N VAL A 188 4.29 -16.61 24.21
CA VAL A 188 4.36 -15.16 24.11
C VAL A 188 2.94 -14.61 24.27
N ASP A 189 2.75 -13.65 25.16
CA ASP A 189 1.48 -12.94 25.30
C ASP A 189 1.25 -12.06 24.05
N ALA A 190 0.17 -12.31 23.33
CA ALA A 190 -0.09 -11.67 22.04
C ALA A 190 -0.25 -10.14 22.14
N ASN A 191 -0.71 -9.61 23.29
CA ASN A 191 -0.95 -8.19 23.47
C ASN A 191 0.31 -7.45 23.94
N SER A 192 0.95 -7.93 25.00
CA SER A 192 2.14 -7.28 25.57
C SER A 192 3.43 -7.63 24.83
N GLY A 193 3.48 -8.76 24.11
CA GLY A 193 4.69 -9.30 23.49
C GLY A 193 5.66 -9.93 24.48
N ALA A 194 5.30 -10.04 25.75
CA ALA A 194 6.15 -10.65 26.79
C ALA A 194 6.07 -12.18 26.75
N GLY A 195 7.19 -12.87 26.97
CA GLY A 195 7.23 -14.33 26.98
C GLY A 195 8.62 -14.90 26.77
N ASP A 196 8.69 -16.13 26.23
CA ASP A 196 9.96 -16.83 25.91
C ASP A 196 10.81 -16.00 24.91
N VAL A 197 10.17 -15.21 24.06
CA VAL A 197 10.78 -14.17 23.21
C VAL A 197 10.05 -12.87 23.50
N SER A 198 10.77 -11.77 23.64
CA SER A 198 10.16 -10.46 23.78
C SER A 198 9.85 -9.90 22.39
N VAL A 199 8.57 -9.84 22.02
CA VAL A 199 8.12 -9.26 20.75
C VAL A 199 7.89 -7.76 20.92
N VAL A 200 8.72 -6.96 20.28
CA VAL A 200 8.71 -5.49 20.36
C VAL A 200 8.03 -4.92 19.14
N ARG A 201 6.90 -4.21 19.31
CA ARG A 201 6.22 -3.55 18.18
C ARG A 201 6.93 -2.24 17.90
N SER A 202 7.55 -2.15 16.74
CA SER A 202 8.38 -1.03 16.32
C SER A 202 8.07 -0.68 14.87
N ASP A 203 7.70 0.57 14.62
CA ASP A 203 7.49 1.07 13.25
C ASP A 203 8.72 0.79 12.38
N ASN A 204 8.51 0.38 11.13
CA ASN A 204 9.57 0.08 10.18
C ASN A 204 10.59 1.22 10.00
N LYS A 205 10.16 2.48 10.20
CA LYS A 205 11.05 3.65 10.09
C LYS A 205 12.07 3.74 11.24
N VAL A 206 11.69 3.29 12.45
CA VAL A 206 12.54 3.38 13.65
C VAL A 206 13.22 2.07 13.99
N THR A 207 12.78 0.95 13.43
CA THR A 207 13.39 -0.37 13.65
C THR A 207 14.89 -0.43 13.36
N PRO A 208 15.44 0.21 12.29
CA PRO A 208 16.88 0.26 12.06
C PRO A 208 17.66 0.96 13.18
N ASP A 209 17.13 2.03 13.75
CA ASP A 209 17.79 2.74 14.86
C ASP A 209 17.70 1.93 16.16
N ALA A 210 16.57 1.24 16.41
CA ALA A 210 16.44 0.32 17.54
C ALA A 210 17.42 -0.86 17.45
N TYR A 211 17.67 -1.38 16.25
CA TYR A 211 18.68 -2.42 16.01
C TYR A 211 20.10 -1.89 16.25
N LYS A 212 20.44 -0.74 15.65
CA LYS A 212 21.77 -0.11 15.78
C LYS A 212 22.12 0.24 17.23
N SER A 213 21.14 0.67 18.02
CA SER A 213 21.32 0.97 19.45
C SER A 213 21.39 -0.28 20.35
N GLY A 214 21.12 -1.48 19.79
CA GLY A 214 21.03 -2.73 20.56
C GLY A 214 19.75 -2.86 21.40
N SER A 215 18.75 -2.02 21.16
CA SER A 215 17.46 -2.08 21.85
C SER A 215 16.64 -3.31 21.44
N ILE A 216 16.92 -3.86 20.26
CA ILE A 216 16.38 -5.12 19.73
C ILE A 216 17.53 -6.00 19.22
N ASP A 217 17.32 -7.32 19.21
CA ASP A 217 18.31 -8.31 18.77
C ASP A 217 18.05 -8.81 17.34
N GLY A 218 16.88 -8.50 16.79
CA GLY A 218 16.47 -8.84 15.44
C GLY A 218 15.07 -8.32 15.13
N ALA A 219 14.59 -8.60 13.93
CA ALA A 219 13.27 -8.17 13.49
C ALA A 219 12.69 -9.12 12.44
N TRP A 220 11.38 -9.37 12.51
CA TRP A 220 10.59 -9.99 11.44
C TRP A 220 9.87 -8.88 10.69
N VAL A 221 10.39 -8.50 9.56
CA VAL A 221 10.00 -7.26 8.88
C VAL A 221 9.94 -7.40 7.37
N PRO A 222 9.13 -6.56 6.69
CA PRO A 222 9.06 -6.53 5.24
C PRO A 222 10.23 -5.75 4.63
N GLU A 223 10.41 -5.92 3.32
CA GLU A 223 11.32 -5.10 2.53
C GLU A 223 10.78 -3.67 2.33
N PRO A 224 11.61 -2.63 2.43
CA PRO A 224 13.09 -2.67 2.42
C PRO A 224 13.73 -2.74 3.82
N THR A 225 12.95 -2.86 4.89
CA THR A 225 13.49 -2.80 6.26
C THR A 225 14.43 -3.97 6.56
N ALA A 226 14.10 -5.19 6.08
CA ALA A 226 14.98 -6.35 6.26
C ALA A 226 16.35 -6.12 5.61
N SER A 227 16.39 -5.71 4.35
CA SER A 227 17.65 -5.37 3.65
C SER A 227 18.41 -4.24 4.32
N LYS A 228 17.70 -3.22 4.84
CA LYS A 228 18.34 -2.13 5.59
C LYS A 228 19.02 -2.63 6.88
N LEU A 229 18.38 -3.55 7.61
CA LEU A 229 19.00 -4.18 8.79
C LEU A 229 20.24 -5.01 8.41
N VAL A 230 20.21 -5.68 7.26
CA VAL A 230 21.38 -6.41 6.75
C VAL A 230 22.57 -5.47 6.49
N THR A 231 22.35 -4.28 5.93
CA THR A 231 23.43 -3.28 5.76
C THR A 231 23.97 -2.75 7.10
N LEU A 232 23.23 -2.92 8.20
CA LEU A 232 23.65 -2.59 9.56
C LEU A 232 24.30 -3.77 10.30
N GLY A 233 24.61 -4.87 9.60
CA GLY A 233 25.28 -6.05 10.15
C GLY A 233 24.35 -7.17 10.61
N ALA A 234 23.03 -7.06 10.43
CA ALA A 234 22.14 -8.17 10.65
C ALA A 234 22.34 -9.27 9.60
N LYS A 235 21.99 -10.50 9.96
CA LYS A 235 21.94 -11.64 9.02
C LYS A 235 20.53 -12.19 8.93
N GLU A 236 20.18 -12.67 7.75
CA GLU A 236 18.96 -13.46 7.57
C GLU A 236 19.08 -14.76 8.37
N LEU A 237 18.13 -14.96 9.28
CA LEU A 237 17.95 -16.22 9.99
C LEU A 237 16.92 -17.09 9.25
N LEU A 238 15.91 -16.45 8.66
CA LEU A 238 14.83 -17.12 7.95
C LEU A 238 14.19 -16.17 6.91
N ASN A 239 14.00 -16.65 5.69
CA ASN A 239 13.12 -16.04 4.72
C ASN A 239 11.72 -16.65 4.89
N GLU A 240 10.69 -15.82 5.07
CA GLU A 240 9.33 -16.29 5.34
C GLU A 240 8.78 -17.19 4.24
N LYS A 241 9.21 -17.03 2.99
CA LYS A 241 8.85 -17.91 1.87
C LYS A 241 9.05 -19.39 2.21
N SER A 242 10.12 -19.74 2.94
CA SER A 242 10.43 -21.12 3.31
C SER A 242 9.40 -21.80 4.21
N LEU A 243 8.49 -21.04 4.80
CA LEU A 243 7.40 -21.54 5.64
C LEU A 243 6.11 -21.85 4.86
N TRP A 244 6.12 -21.55 3.55
CA TRP A 244 4.94 -21.63 2.69
C TRP A 244 5.11 -22.65 1.57
N PRO A 245 4.03 -23.33 1.16
CA PRO A 245 4.06 -24.21 -0.01
C PRO A 245 4.58 -23.46 -1.24
N ASP A 246 5.38 -24.13 -2.05
CA ASP A 246 5.99 -23.59 -3.27
C ASP A 246 6.77 -22.27 -3.07
N ASN A 247 7.14 -21.95 -1.82
CA ASN A 247 7.76 -20.69 -1.42
C ASN A 247 6.92 -19.45 -1.79
N LYS A 248 5.59 -19.60 -1.84
CA LYS A 248 4.67 -18.52 -2.24
C LYS A 248 3.63 -18.26 -1.16
N PHE A 249 3.44 -16.99 -0.85
CA PHE A 249 2.36 -16.48 0.00
C PHE A 249 2.06 -15.04 -0.40
N VAL A 250 0.82 -14.61 -0.22
CA VAL A 250 0.47 -13.22 -0.48
C VAL A 250 0.98 -12.34 0.67
N ILE A 251 1.71 -11.28 0.32
CA ILE A 251 2.13 -10.27 1.29
C ILE A 251 1.34 -8.97 1.15
N THR A 252 0.86 -8.69 -0.06
CA THR A 252 0.05 -7.50 -0.33
C THR A 252 -1.12 -7.85 -1.22
N ASN A 253 -2.33 -7.59 -0.71
CA ASN A 253 -3.61 -7.67 -1.41
C ASN A 253 -4.10 -6.28 -1.80
N ILE A 254 -5.03 -6.23 -2.76
CA ILE A 254 -5.84 -5.05 -3.03
C ILE A 254 -7.20 -5.26 -2.35
N ILE A 255 -7.59 -4.32 -1.49
CA ILE A 255 -8.89 -4.30 -0.84
C ILE A 255 -9.72 -3.11 -1.31
N VAL A 256 -11.02 -3.23 -1.20
CA VAL A 256 -11.98 -2.15 -1.48
C VAL A 256 -13.07 -2.13 -0.42
N SER A 257 -13.57 -0.96 -0.02
CA SER A 257 -14.77 -0.88 0.80
C SER A 257 -15.98 -1.43 0.01
N GLN A 258 -16.82 -2.25 0.64
CA GLN A 258 -17.98 -2.81 -0.05
C GLN A 258 -18.94 -1.75 -0.56
N LYS A 259 -19.04 -0.63 0.16
CA LYS A 259 -19.83 0.52 -0.28
C LYS A 259 -19.32 1.07 -1.61
N PHE A 260 -18.02 1.34 -1.71
CA PHE A 260 -17.42 1.89 -2.94
C PHE A 260 -17.49 0.90 -4.10
N LEU A 261 -17.26 -0.39 -3.84
CA LEU A 261 -17.39 -1.44 -4.85
C LEU A 261 -18.80 -1.50 -5.45
N LYS A 262 -19.84 -1.35 -4.60
CA LYS A 262 -21.25 -1.36 -5.05
C LYS A 262 -21.63 -0.09 -5.80
N GLU A 263 -21.14 1.08 -5.34
CA GLU A 263 -21.52 2.39 -5.91
C GLU A 263 -20.72 2.72 -7.19
N HIS A 264 -19.44 2.28 -7.26
CA HIS A 264 -18.49 2.66 -8.31
C HIS A 264 -17.69 1.47 -8.86
N PRO A 265 -18.34 0.38 -9.33
CA PRO A 265 -17.63 -0.81 -9.83
C PRO A 265 -16.77 -0.52 -11.06
N ASP A 266 -17.11 0.46 -11.87
CA ASP A 266 -16.35 0.90 -13.04
C ASP A 266 -15.03 1.58 -12.66
N VAL A 267 -15.01 2.35 -11.56
CA VAL A 267 -13.79 2.94 -11.00
C VAL A 267 -12.89 1.86 -10.43
N VAL A 268 -13.46 0.89 -9.69
CA VAL A 268 -12.72 -0.26 -9.15
C VAL A 268 -12.09 -1.08 -10.28
N GLU A 269 -12.84 -1.35 -11.37
CA GLU A 269 -12.31 -2.04 -12.54
C GLU A 269 -11.15 -1.26 -13.19
N ALA A 270 -11.27 0.07 -13.27
CA ALA A 270 -10.20 0.93 -13.81
C ALA A 270 -8.93 0.87 -12.95
N VAL A 271 -9.05 0.90 -11.62
CA VAL A 271 -7.90 0.72 -10.71
C VAL A 271 -7.28 -0.66 -10.89
N LEU A 272 -8.07 -1.71 -11.00
CA LEU A 272 -7.56 -3.07 -11.25
C LEU A 272 -6.85 -3.18 -12.60
N ARG A 273 -7.37 -2.55 -13.67
CA ARG A 273 -6.65 -2.48 -14.97
C ARG A 273 -5.32 -1.77 -14.83
N GLY A 274 -5.28 -0.66 -14.08
CA GLY A 274 -4.06 0.07 -13.79
C GLY A 274 -3.05 -0.78 -12.99
N SER A 275 -3.51 -1.55 -12.01
CA SER A 275 -2.69 -2.48 -11.22
C SER A 275 -2.10 -3.60 -12.09
N VAL A 276 -2.91 -4.27 -12.89
CA VAL A 276 -2.46 -5.34 -13.83
C VAL A 276 -1.49 -4.79 -14.86
N ASN A 277 -1.75 -3.58 -15.42
CA ASN A 277 -0.82 -2.90 -16.32
C ASN A 277 0.51 -2.59 -15.63
N THR A 278 0.46 -2.20 -14.37
CA THR A 278 1.66 -1.89 -13.58
C THR A 278 2.49 -3.15 -13.34
N ASN A 279 1.90 -4.27 -12.97
CA ASN A 279 2.62 -5.53 -12.78
C ASN A 279 3.25 -6.02 -14.10
N ALA A 280 2.55 -5.86 -15.22
CA ALA A 280 3.10 -6.13 -16.54
C ALA A 280 4.27 -5.18 -16.87
N TYR A 281 4.16 -3.89 -16.56
CA TYR A 281 5.23 -2.90 -16.73
C TYR A 281 6.45 -3.23 -15.89
N ILE A 282 6.28 -3.58 -14.61
CA ILE A 282 7.37 -4.00 -13.70
C ILE A 282 8.12 -5.19 -14.29
N LYS A 283 7.40 -6.18 -14.79
CA LYS A 283 8.00 -7.37 -15.41
C LYS A 283 8.75 -7.05 -16.69
N ALA A 284 8.22 -6.17 -17.53
CA ALA A 284 8.84 -5.79 -18.80
C ALA A 284 10.00 -4.80 -18.65
N ASN A 285 9.98 -3.97 -17.61
CA ASN A 285 10.92 -2.87 -17.39
C ASN A 285 11.47 -2.86 -15.95
N PRO A 286 12.09 -3.92 -15.45
CA PRO A 286 12.40 -4.07 -14.02
C PRO A 286 13.31 -2.96 -13.47
N ALA A 287 14.29 -2.48 -14.24
CA ALA A 287 15.18 -1.40 -13.82
C ALA A 287 14.42 -0.07 -13.65
N LYS A 288 13.63 0.33 -14.64
CA LYS A 288 12.83 1.56 -14.58
C LYS A 288 11.78 1.50 -13.47
N ALA A 289 11.11 0.36 -13.32
CA ALA A 289 10.12 0.16 -12.27
C ALA A 289 10.75 0.27 -10.87
N LYS A 290 11.94 -0.31 -10.67
CA LYS A 290 12.71 -0.19 -9.42
C LYS A 290 13.09 1.27 -9.13
N GLU A 291 13.54 2.01 -10.13
CA GLU A 291 13.83 3.44 -10.01
C GLU A 291 12.57 4.26 -9.66
N ALA A 292 11.44 3.99 -10.33
CA ALA A 292 10.16 4.65 -10.04
C ALA A 292 9.67 4.37 -8.61
N ALA A 293 9.75 3.10 -8.15
CA ALA A 293 9.41 2.74 -6.77
C ALA A 293 10.31 3.46 -5.76
N ASN A 294 11.62 3.54 -6.02
CA ASN A 294 12.57 4.24 -5.15
C ASN A 294 12.33 5.75 -5.11
N ALA A 295 11.98 6.36 -6.25
CA ALA A 295 11.60 7.75 -6.31
C ALA A 295 10.31 8.04 -5.52
N ALA A 296 9.30 7.17 -5.61
CA ALA A 296 8.07 7.27 -4.83
C ALA A 296 8.34 7.11 -3.32
N ILE A 297 9.22 6.19 -2.92
CA ILE A 297 9.66 6.06 -1.51
C ILE A 297 10.37 7.33 -1.03
N LYS A 298 11.24 7.91 -1.86
CA LYS A 298 11.93 9.17 -1.53
C LYS A 298 10.92 10.30 -1.27
N GLU A 299 9.90 10.44 -2.11
CA GLU A 299 8.85 11.44 -1.95
C GLU A 299 8.05 11.22 -0.65
N ALA A 300 7.76 9.97 -0.30
CA ALA A 300 6.97 9.61 0.87
C ALA A 300 7.76 9.66 2.19
N ALA A 301 9.03 9.26 2.17
CA ALA A 301 9.85 9.05 3.37
C ALA A 301 11.01 10.05 3.51
N GLY A 302 11.23 10.93 2.51
CA GLY A 302 12.28 11.95 2.49
C GLY A 302 13.61 11.48 1.92
N ASN A 303 13.91 10.18 1.91
CA ASN A 303 15.18 9.63 1.44
C ASN A 303 14.95 8.45 0.47
N ALA A 304 15.72 8.41 -0.61
CA ALA A 304 15.80 7.24 -1.47
C ALA A 304 16.53 6.09 -0.76
N LEU A 305 16.27 4.88 -1.19
CA LEU A 305 17.01 3.71 -0.75
C LEU A 305 18.34 3.63 -1.52
N GLU A 306 19.41 3.35 -0.80
CA GLU A 306 20.70 3.07 -1.41
C GLU A 306 20.67 1.73 -2.18
N PRO A 307 21.47 1.56 -3.24
CA PRO A 307 21.51 0.32 -4.03
C PRO A 307 21.73 -0.94 -3.19
N ALA A 308 22.57 -0.88 -2.16
CA ALA A 308 22.83 -1.99 -1.26
C ALA A 308 21.59 -2.47 -0.46
N VAL A 309 20.57 -1.62 -0.33
CA VAL A 309 19.26 -1.94 0.25
C VAL A 309 18.25 -2.28 -0.83
N LEU A 310 18.17 -1.44 -1.86
CA LEU A 310 17.15 -1.51 -2.90
C LEU A 310 17.24 -2.80 -3.73
N ASP A 311 18.45 -3.19 -4.17
CA ASP A 311 18.62 -4.30 -5.09
C ASP A 311 18.24 -5.65 -4.48
N PRO A 312 18.73 -6.06 -3.29
CA PRO A 312 18.33 -7.30 -2.67
C PRO A 312 16.84 -7.28 -2.24
N ALA A 313 16.34 -6.13 -1.78
CA ALA A 313 14.94 -6.00 -1.39
C ALA A 313 13.99 -6.18 -2.58
N TRP A 314 14.30 -5.57 -3.72
CA TRP A 314 13.49 -5.72 -4.94
C TRP A 314 13.50 -7.15 -5.47
N ALA A 315 14.66 -7.82 -5.42
CA ALA A 315 14.82 -9.19 -5.90
C ALA A 315 14.07 -10.24 -5.05
N ASP A 316 13.74 -9.92 -3.79
CA ASP A 316 13.01 -10.84 -2.89
C ASP A 316 11.48 -10.79 -3.06
N ILE A 317 10.97 -9.87 -3.89
CA ILE A 317 9.54 -9.64 -4.10
C ILE A 317 9.13 -10.10 -5.50
N GLU A 318 8.01 -10.82 -5.59
CA GLU A 318 7.31 -11.13 -6.84
C GLU A 318 6.04 -10.28 -6.91
N PHE A 319 5.89 -9.46 -7.97
CA PHE A 319 4.69 -8.67 -8.21
C PHE A 319 3.68 -9.50 -9.01
N ILE A 320 2.48 -9.67 -8.47
CA ILE A 320 1.48 -10.63 -8.92
C ILE A 320 0.08 -10.01 -8.94
N ASP A 321 -0.78 -10.51 -9.84
CA ASP A 321 -2.20 -10.16 -9.88
C ASP A 321 -3.04 -11.16 -9.07
N ASP A 322 -2.55 -12.42 -8.95
CA ASP A 322 -3.19 -13.47 -8.18
C ASP A 322 -3.07 -13.19 -6.68
N PRO A 323 -4.18 -13.09 -5.93
CA PRO A 323 -4.15 -12.91 -4.49
C PRO A 323 -3.68 -14.16 -3.73
N LEU A 324 -3.27 -15.24 -4.39
CA LEU A 324 -2.86 -16.52 -3.80
C LEU A 324 -3.85 -16.99 -2.72
N ALA A 325 -5.12 -17.01 -3.07
CA ALA A 325 -6.24 -17.24 -2.12
C ALA A 325 -6.11 -18.53 -1.30
N VAL A 326 -5.39 -19.52 -1.83
CA VAL A 326 -5.06 -20.77 -1.12
C VAL A 326 -4.23 -20.54 0.14
N THR A 327 -3.51 -19.41 0.25
CA THR A 327 -2.68 -19.08 1.43
C THR A 327 -3.47 -18.34 2.52
N LEU A 328 -4.63 -17.75 2.19
CA LEU A 328 -5.35 -16.87 3.10
C LEU A 328 -5.91 -17.61 4.33
N GLN A 329 -6.38 -18.85 4.16
CA GLN A 329 -6.85 -19.64 5.30
C GLN A 329 -5.71 -19.90 6.30
N LYS A 330 -4.50 -20.21 5.81
CA LYS A 330 -3.32 -20.39 6.67
C LYS A 330 -2.94 -19.10 7.38
N GLU A 331 -3.07 -17.94 6.73
CA GLU A 331 -2.88 -16.64 7.37
C GLU A 331 -3.85 -16.42 8.53
N ALA A 332 -5.12 -16.76 8.33
CA ALA A 332 -6.13 -16.68 9.39
C ALA A 332 -5.86 -17.67 10.53
N ASP A 333 -5.45 -18.90 10.23
CA ASP A 333 -5.08 -19.92 11.22
C ASP A 333 -3.84 -19.49 12.01
N ASN A 334 -2.88 -18.83 11.37
CA ASN A 334 -1.73 -18.21 12.02
C ASN A 334 -2.18 -17.12 13.01
N ALA A 335 -3.15 -16.27 12.64
CA ALA A 335 -3.68 -15.25 13.54
C ALA A 335 -4.42 -15.83 14.76
N VAL A 336 -5.11 -16.97 14.57
CA VAL A 336 -5.72 -17.73 15.67
C VAL A 336 -4.65 -18.33 16.57
N THR A 337 -3.63 -18.97 15.99
CA THR A 337 -2.49 -19.56 16.72
C THR A 337 -1.72 -18.50 17.49
N ALA A 338 -1.56 -17.31 16.91
CA ALA A 338 -0.95 -16.15 17.57
C ALA A 338 -1.80 -15.57 18.72
N GLY A 339 -3.04 -16.00 18.91
CA GLY A 339 -3.95 -15.47 19.92
C GLY A 339 -4.53 -14.08 19.61
N LEU A 340 -4.38 -13.61 18.37
CA LEU A 340 -4.85 -12.28 17.91
C LEU A 340 -6.23 -12.32 17.27
N LEU A 341 -6.73 -13.49 16.92
CA LEU A 341 -8.01 -13.68 16.27
C LEU A 341 -8.73 -14.92 16.85
N LYS A 342 -10.04 -14.84 16.99
CA LYS A 342 -10.88 -16.02 17.18
C LYS A 342 -11.08 -16.67 15.80
N LYS A 343 -11.39 -17.99 15.74
CA LYS A 343 -11.56 -18.70 14.48
C LYS A 343 -12.58 -17.96 13.57
N PRO A 344 -12.10 -17.34 12.47
CA PRO A 344 -12.96 -16.54 11.60
C PRO A 344 -13.68 -17.40 10.56
N SER A 345 -14.80 -16.89 10.02
CA SER A 345 -15.30 -17.31 8.72
C SER A 345 -14.75 -16.34 7.66
N LEU A 346 -14.07 -16.88 6.66
CA LEU A 346 -13.56 -16.10 5.53
C LEU A 346 -14.48 -16.18 4.30
N ASN A 347 -15.64 -16.86 4.42
CA ASN A 347 -16.60 -16.99 3.30
C ASN A 347 -17.02 -15.62 2.81
N GLY A 348 -16.86 -15.38 1.52
CA GLY A 348 -17.20 -14.11 0.88
C GLY A 348 -16.18 -12.99 1.04
N ILE A 349 -14.96 -13.25 1.56
CA ILE A 349 -13.91 -12.21 1.68
C ILE A 349 -13.39 -11.75 0.31
N TYR A 350 -13.38 -12.66 -0.69
CA TYR A 350 -12.98 -12.33 -2.06
C TYR A 350 -14.16 -11.91 -2.93
N ASP A 351 -13.92 -10.91 -3.78
CA ASP A 351 -14.68 -10.65 -5.00
C ASP A 351 -13.70 -10.43 -6.16
N LEU A 352 -13.40 -11.48 -6.90
CA LEU A 352 -12.44 -11.47 -8.00
C LEU A 352 -13.10 -11.27 -9.38
N THR A 353 -14.40 -10.94 -9.40
CA THR A 353 -15.18 -10.79 -10.64
C THR A 353 -14.58 -9.75 -11.58
N LEU A 354 -14.29 -8.55 -11.07
CA LEU A 354 -13.74 -7.47 -11.88
C LEU A 354 -12.28 -7.74 -12.28
N LEU A 355 -11.47 -8.32 -11.39
CA LEU A 355 -10.11 -8.72 -11.74
C LEU A 355 -10.12 -9.75 -12.87
N ASN A 356 -10.92 -10.80 -12.75
CA ASN A 356 -11.02 -11.84 -13.76
C ASN A 356 -11.54 -11.32 -15.11
N LYS A 357 -12.43 -10.31 -15.09
CA LYS A 357 -12.84 -9.59 -16.30
C LYS A 357 -11.66 -8.87 -16.95
N VAL A 358 -10.83 -8.17 -16.15
CA VAL A 358 -9.62 -7.47 -16.63
C VAL A 358 -8.59 -8.46 -17.19
N LEU A 359 -8.32 -9.55 -16.48
CA LEU A 359 -7.37 -10.59 -16.91
C LEU A 359 -7.82 -11.24 -18.23
N LYS A 360 -9.11 -11.59 -18.33
CA LYS A 360 -9.69 -12.14 -19.57
C LYS A 360 -9.52 -11.20 -20.75
N ALA A 361 -9.78 -9.90 -20.57
CA ALA A 361 -9.59 -8.89 -21.62
C ALA A 361 -8.14 -8.78 -22.12
N LYS A 362 -7.17 -9.24 -21.30
CA LYS A 362 -5.74 -9.31 -21.62
C LYS A 362 -5.28 -10.71 -22.02
N SER A 363 -6.19 -11.65 -22.27
CA SER A 363 -5.89 -13.06 -22.60
C SER A 363 -5.05 -13.75 -21.51
N GLN A 364 -5.20 -13.33 -20.25
CA GLN A 364 -4.57 -13.95 -19.08
C GLN A 364 -5.55 -14.93 -18.42
N ALA A 365 -5.01 -15.93 -17.70
CA ALA A 365 -5.81 -16.88 -16.96
C ALA A 365 -6.56 -16.19 -15.81
N ALA A 366 -7.77 -16.65 -15.54
CA ALA A 366 -8.50 -16.24 -14.35
C ALA A 366 -7.83 -16.76 -13.08
N VAL A 367 -7.89 -15.98 -12.01
CA VAL A 367 -7.42 -16.37 -10.67
C VAL A 367 -8.57 -16.93 -9.85
N ALA A 368 -8.25 -17.86 -8.94
CA ALA A 368 -9.23 -18.55 -8.12
C ALA A 368 -9.35 -17.91 -6.72
N ASP A 369 -10.55 -18.02 -6.13
CA ASP A 369 -10.85 -17.55 -4.78
C ASP A 369 -10.69 -18.62 -3.69
N ALA A 370 -10.24 -19.83 -4.05
CA ALA A 370 -10.11 -20.99 -3.17
C ALA A 370 -11.40 -21.35 -2.39
N GLY A 371 -12.57 -21.02 -2.95
CA GLY A 371 -13.87 -21.23 -2.30
C GLY A 371 -14.23 -20.19 -1.22
N LEU A 372 -13.45 -19.12 -1.12
CA LEU A 372 -13.65 -18.02 -0.18
C LEU A 372 -14.34 -16.80 -0.81
N GLY A 373 -14.82 -16.93 -2.05
CA GLY A 373 -15.52 -15.87 -2.78
C GLY A 373 -16.96 -15.67 -2.34
N THR A 374 -17.59 -14.63 -2.88
CA THR A 374 -19.04 -14.41 -2.79
C THR A 374 -19.77 -15.50 -3.55
N LYS A 375 -20.73 -16.16 -2.89
CA LYS A 375 -21.61 -17.14 -3.51
C LYS A 375 -22.72 -16.45 -4.29
#